data_6da3d9e7ad09ef40c3162551dd5dc2a4
#
_entry.id   6da3d9e7ad09ef40c3162551dd5dc2a4
#
_cell.length_a   1.000
_cell.length_b   1.000
_cell.length_c   1.000
_cell.angle_alpha   90.00
_cell.angle_beta   90.00
_cell.angle_gamma   90.00
#
_symmetry.space_group_name_H-M   'P 1'
#
loop_
_entity.id
_entity.type
_entity.pdbx_description
1 polymer ?
#
loop_
_entity_poly.entity_id
_entity_poly.type
_entity_poly.pdbx_seq_one_letter_code
_entity_poly.pdbx_strand_id
1 'polypeptide(L)'
;LKVGYNKVFGYYIEVSNSFKEQVPEDYIRKQTLVNGERYITQELKDLEHEVLTAHDRDAALEYDLLTALRSEVAAQVTRVQLAASMIAQLDTLCAFAEVAAQNHYCRPDMGAKEERVSIITGPNMAGKSTYMRQVALITLMAQVGSFVPAQRAHIGVVDRIFTRIGASDDLAAGQSTFMVEMTEVSELLRCATKNSLLILDEIGRGTSTFDGMSIARAVRSTSPVTRRPRPI
;
A
#
# COMPACT_ATOMS: atom_id res chain seq x y z
N LEU A 1 21.93 -49.56 -37.33
CA LEU A 1 21.25 -48.28 -37.51
C LEU A 1 21.29 -47.49 -36.21
N LYS A 2 21.74 -46.24 -36.26
CA LYS A 2 21.75 -45.33 -35.12
C LYS A 2 21.27 -43.96 -35.59
N VAL A 3 20.34 -43.36 -34.87
CA VAL A 3 19.92 -41.98 -35.09
C VAL A 3 20.78 -41.08 -34.22
N GLY A 4 21.30 -40.00 -34.77
CA GLY A 4 22.09 -39.02 -34.06
C GLY A 4 21.79 -37.60 -34.52
N TYR A 5 22.32 -36.62 -33.81
CA TYR A 5 22.22 -35.20 -34.13
C TYR A 5 23.56 -34.56 -34.35
N ASN A 6 23.67 -33.72 -35.37
CA ASN A 6 24.87 -32.94 -35.68
C ASN A 6 24.49 -31.45 -35.85
N LYS A 7 25.26 -30.54 -35.27
CA LYS A 7 24.96 -29.10 -35.35
C LYS A 7 25.03 -28.53 -36.77
N VAL A 8 25.68 -29.21 -37.72
CA VAL A 8 25.88 -28.70 -39.10
C VAL A 8 24.71 -29.06 -40.02
N PHE A 9 24.21 -30.28 -39.92
CA PHE A 9 23.14 -30.80 -40.84
C PHE A 9 21.95 -31.43 -40.12
N GLY A 10 21.90 -31.36 -38.79
CA GLY A 10 20.76 -31.79 -38.00
C GLY A 10 20.73 -33.28 -37.67
N TYR A 11 19.54 -33.87 -37.60
CA TYR A 11 19.37 -35.30 -37.35
C TYR A 11 19.78 -36.13 -38.54
N TYR A 12 20.42 -37.27 -38.25
CA TYR A 12 20.92 -38.21 -39.26
C TYR A 12 20.74 -39.66 -38.81
N ILE A 13 20.77 -40.56 -39.80
CA ILE A 13 20.81 -41.98 -39.62
C ILE A 13 22.21 -42.46 -39.95
N GLU A 14 22.90 -43.10 -38.99
CA GLU A 14 24.22 -43.67 -39.19
C GLU A 14 24.10 -45.15 -39.48
N VAL A 15 24.71 -45.53 -40.60
CA VAL A 15 24.74 -46.94 -41.09
C VAL A 15 26.20 -47.35 -41.14
N SER A 16 26.53 -48.47 -40.50
CA SER A 16 27.90 -49.04 -40.55
C SER A 16 28.21 -49.58 -41.93
N ASN A 17 29.51 -49.65 -42.31
CA ASN A 17 29.95 -50.13 -43.63
C ASN A 17 29.47 -51.53 -43.97
N SER A 18 29.22 -52.41 -42.99
CA SER A 18 28.69 -53.75 -43.17
C SER A 18 27.26 -53.83 -43.75
N PHE A 19 26.52 -52.70 -43.66
CA PHE A 19 25.10 -52.67 -44.12
C PHE A 19 24.90 -51.63 -45.24
N LYS A 20 25.97 -51.12 -45.83
CA LYS A 20 25.93 -50.05 -46.83
C LYS A 20 25.12 -50.46 -48.10
N GLU A 21 25.23 -51.72 -48.52
CA GLU A 21 24.50 -52.23 -49.68
C GLU A 21 22.99 -52.43 -49.45
N GLN A 22 22.56 -52.38 -48.21
CA GLN A 22 21.13 -52.53 -47.80
C GLN A 22 20.44 -51.21 -47.57
N VAL A 23 21.11 -50.08 -47.84
CA VAL A 23 20.52 -48.73 -47.64
C VAL A 23 19.51 -48.48 -48.75
N PRO A 24 18.26 -48.06 -48.40
CA PRO A 24 17.22 -47.72 -49.39
C PRO A 24 17.65 -46.54 -50.28
N GLU A 25 17.08 -46.44 -51.46
CA GLU A 25 17.41 -45.42 -52.46
C GLU A 25 16.97 -43.98 -52.02
N ASP A 26 16.00 -43.89 -51.15
CA ASP A 26 15.50 -42.61 -50.59
C ASP A 26 16.42 -42.00 -49.52
N TYR A 27 17.48 -42.73 -49.12
CA TYR A 27 18.45 -42.24 -48.17
C TYR A 27 19.50 -41.35 -48.86
N ILE A 28 19.50 -40.10 -48.51
CA ILE A 28 20.45 -39.10 -49.03
C ILE A 28 21.71 -39.08 -48.17
N ARG A 29 22.85 -39.46 -48.74
CA ARG A 29 24.15 -39.48 -48.06
C ARG A 29 24.62 -38.04 -47.79
N LYS A 30 24.98 -37.74 -46.54
CA LYS A 30 25.49 -36.45 -46.10
C LYS A 30 26.97 -36.49 -45.67
N GLN A 31 27.44 -37.58 -45.07
CA GLN A 31 28.77 -37.68 -44.58
C GLN A 31 29.28 -39.11 -44.62
N THR A 32 30.51 -39.31 -45.06
CA THR A 32 31.27 -40.57 -45.00
C THR A 32 32.19 -40.55 -43.79
N LEU A 33 32.19 -41.59 -42.99
CA LEU A 33 33.02 -41.81 -41.84
C LEU A 33 33.94 -43.03 -42.11
N VAL A 34 34.96 -43.22 -41.27
CA VAL A 34 35.85 -44.38 -41.37
C VAL A 34 35.09 -45.71 -41.23
N ASN A 35 34.10 -45.77 -40.34
CA ASN A 35 33.37 -46.98 -39.98
C ASN A 35 31.90 -47.03 -40.47
N GLY A 36 31.42 -46.02 -41.22
CA GLY A 36 30.02 -45.93 -41.65
C GLY A 36 29.72 -44.69 -42.48
N GLU A 37 28.49 -44.52 -42.84
CA GLU A 37 27.98 -43.36 -43.56
C GLU A 37 26.78 -42.78 -42.84
N ARG A 38 26.61 -41.48 -42.95
CA ARG A 38 25.43 -40.74 -42.38
C ARG A 38 24.50 -40.31 -43.49
N TYR A 39 23.24 -40.61 -43.29
CA TYR A 39 22.20 -40.35 -44.22
C TYR A 39 21.10 -39.47 -43.59
N ILE A 40 20.37 -38.82 -44.45
CA ILE A 40 19.11 -38.13 -44.09
C ILE A 40 18.00 -38.67 -45.01
N THR A 41 16.76 -38.66 -44.53
CA THR A 41 15.57 -38.89 -45.35
C THR A 41 14.69 -37.62 -45.29
N GLN A 42 13.77 -37.50 -46.24
CA GLN A 42 12.79 -36.41 -46.23
C GLN A 42 11.94 -36.49 -44.97
N GLU A 43 11.46 -37.68 -44.60
CA GLU A 43 10.70 -37.92 -43.39
C GLU A 43 11.44 -37.46 -42.11
N LEU A 44 12.76 -37.76 -42.01
CA LEU A 44 13.57 -37.31 -40.87
C LEU A 44 13.72 -35.79 -40.83
N LYS A 45 13.77 -35.13 -41.96
CA LYS A 45 13.82 -33.68 -42.06
C LYS A 45 12.49 -33.03 -41.67
N ASP A 46 11.37 -33.62 -42.04
CA ASP A 46 10.05 -33.15 -41.69
C ASP A 46 9.82 -33.30 -40.18
N LEU A 47 10.20 -34.41 -39.58
CA LEU A 47 10.16 -34.62 -38.13
C LEU A 47 11.10 -33.67 -37.40
N GLU A 48 12.31 -33.41 -37.92
CA GLU A 48 13.24 -32.41 -37.36
C GLU A 48 12.61 -31.06 -37.33
N HIS A 49 11.99 -30.60 -38.41
CA HIS A 49 11.31 -29.31 -38.49
C HIS A 49 10.16 -29.25 -37.49
N GLU A 50 9.38 -30.30 -37.34
CA GLU A 50 8.29 -30.35 -36.36
C GLU A 50 8.79 -30.26 -34.94
N VAL A 51 9.82 -31.00 -34.56
CA VAL A 51 10.43 -30.97 -33.22
C VAL A 51 11.04 -29.62 -32.92
N LEU A 52 11.80 -29.02 -33.84
CA LEU A 52 12.47 -27.74 -33.64
C LEU A 52 11.49 -26.57 -33.56
N THR A 53 10.37 -26.63 -34.27
CA THR A 53 9.33 -25.60 -34.25
C THR A 53 8.26 -25.80 -33.17
N ALA A 54 8.20 -26.98 -32.56
CA ALA A 54 7.18 -27.28 -31.54
C ALA A 54 7.28 -26.36 -30.34
N HIS A 55 8.48 -26.09 -29.87
CA HIS A 55 8.69 -25.22 -28.72
C HIS A 55 8.23 -23.76 -28.98
N ASP A 56 8.54 -23.22 -30.15
CA ASP A 56 8.12 -21.87 -30.52
C ASP A 56 6.61 -21.77 -30.70
N ARG A 57 5.98 -22.81 -31.27
CA ARG A 57 4.53 -22.90 -31.40
C ARG A 57 3.83 -23.04 -30.06
N ASP A 58 4.41 -23.80 -29.14
CA ASP A 58 3.90 -23.97 -27.78
C ASP A 58 3.93 -22.63 -27.03
N ALA A 59 5.07 -21.94 -27.05
CA ALA A 59 5.22 -20.63 -26.42
C ALA A 59 4.26 -19.57 -27.02
N ALA A 60 4.04 -19.59 -28.33
CA ALA A 60 3.08 -18.70 -28.99
C ALA A 60 1.65 -18.99 -28.57
N LEU A 61 1.27 -20.27 -28.51
CA LEU A 61 -0.06 -20.69 -28.07
C LEU A 61 -0.31 -20.32 -26.59
N GLU A 62 0.65 -20.56 -25.71
CA GLU A 62 0.57 -20.14 -24.30
C GLU A 62 0.35 -18.61 -24.17
N TYR A 63 1.09 -17.83 -24.94
CA TYR A 63 0.94 -16.37 -24.94
C TYR A 63 -0.44 -15.93 -25.42
N ASP A 64 -0.96 -16.54 -26.47
CA ASP A 64 -2.29 -16.23 -27.02
C ASP A 64 -3.39 -16.59 -26.02
N LEU A 65 -3.30 -17.77 -25.40
CA LEU A 65 -4.25 -18.20 -24.37
C LEU A 65 -4.22 -17.30 -23.14
N LEU A 66 -3.02 -16.94 -22.67
CA LEU A 66 -2.86 -16.01 -21.54
C LEU A 66 -3.44 -14.63 -21.88
N THR A 67 -3.21 -14.15 -23.09
CA THR A 67 -3.70 -12.85 -23.54
C THR A 67 -5.23 -12.83 -23.65
N ALA A 68 -5.81 -13.90 -24.18
CA ALA A 68 -7.27 -14.07 -24.25
C ALA A 68 -7.89 -14.11 -22.84
N LEU A 69 -7.36 -14.92 -21.94
CA LEU A 69 -7.81 -15.00 -20.55
C LEU A 69 -7.71 -13.64 -19.84
N ARG A 70 -6.57 -12.94 -20.00
CA ARG A 70 -6.37 -11.61 -19.43
C ARG A 70 -7.44 -10.62 -19.94
N SER A 71 -7.76 -10.66 -21.21
CA SER A 71 -8.77 -9.79 -21.83
C SER A 71 -10.18 -10.09 -21.30
N GLU A 72 -10.50 -11.36 -21.11
CA GLU A 72 -11.77 -11.78 -20.52
C GLU A 72 -11.91 -11.32 -19.06
N VAL A 73 -10.88 -11.48 -18.25
CA VAL A 73 -10.85 -10.99 -16.87
C VAL A 73 -10.94 -9.46 -16.85
N ALA A 74 -10.20 -8.76 -17.72
CA ALA A 74 -10.22 -7.30 -17.81
C ALA A 74 -11.62 -6.76 -18.14
N ALA A 75 -12.40 -7.45 -18.94
CA ALA A 75 -13.78 -7.07 -19.25
C ALA A 75 -14.71 -7.11 -18.03
N GLN A 76 -14.38 -7.87 -16.99
CA GLN A 76 -15.16 -7.99 -15.75
C GLN A 76 -14.61 -7.13 -14.60
N VAL A 77 -13.49 -6.45 -14.78
CA VAL A 77 -12.77 -5.75 -13.69
C VAL A 77 -13.64 -4.73 -12.95
N THR A 78 -14.47 -3.98 -13.69
CA THR A 78 -15.36 -2.98 -13.09
C THR A 78 -16.39 -3.61 -12.14
N ARG A 79 -16.95 -4.76 -12.53
CA ARG A 79 -17.90 -5.50 -11.67
C ARG A 79 -17.21 -6.05 -10.42
N VAL A 80 -16.01 -6.59 -10.57
CA VAL A 80 -15.22 -7.11 -9.44
C VAL A 80 -14.86 -5.99 -8.48
N GLN A 81 -14.38 -4.85 -9.00
CA GLN A 81 -14.06 -3.67 -8.18
C GLN A 81 -15.26 -3.13 -7.43
N LEU A 82 -16.43 -3.05 -8.08
CA LEU A 82 -17.66 -2.61 -7.43
C LEU A 82 -18.06 -3.56 -6.31
N ALA A 83 -18.07 -4.87 -6.57
CA ALA A 83 -18.38 -5.87 -5.55
C ALA A 83 -17.39 -5.82 -4.38
N ALA A 84 -16.09 -5.70 -4.66
CA ALA A 84 -15.06 -5.57 -3.63
C ALA A 84 -15.26 -4.31 -2.77
N SER A 85 -15.61 -3.18 -3.39
CA SER A 85 -15.90 -1.94 -2.65
C SER A 85 -17.12 -2.08 -1.72
N MET A 86 -18.18 -2.71 -2.19
CA MET A 86 -19.37 -2.95 -1.37
C MET A 86 -19.09 -3.90 -0.20
N ILE A 87 -18.33 -4.96 -0.45
CA ILE A 87 -17.93 -5.90 0.60
C ILE A 87 -17.03 -5.21 1.64
N ALA A 88 -16.07 -4.39 1.20
CA ALA A 88 -15.19 -3.64 2.11
C ALA A 88 -15.96 -2.66 3.00
N GLN A 89 -17.00 -1.99 2.47
CA GLN A 89 -17.86 -1.14 3.27
C GLN A 89 -18.65 -1.94 4.31
N LEU A 90 -19.25 -3.05 3.90
CA LEU A 90 -19.99 -3.92 4.80
C LEU A 90 -19.10 -4.49 5.90
N ASP A 91 -17.93 -4.98 5.57
CA ASP A 91 -16.94 -5.52 6.51
C ASP A 91 -16.53 -4.47 7.56
N THR A 92 -16.25 -3.24 7.10
CA THR A 92 -15.90 -2.12 7.99
C THR A 92 -17.06 -1.80 8.96
N LEU A 93 -18.30 -1.74 8.46
CA LEU A 93 -19.47 -1.47 9.30
C LEU A 93 -19.75 -2.61 10.29
N CYS A 94 -19.58 -3.85 9.89
CA CYS A 94 -19.70 -5.01 10.77
C CYS A 94 -18.64 -4.98 11.88
N ALA A 95 -17.37 -4.69 11.54
CA ALA A 95 -16.31 -4.55 12.52
C ALA A 95 -16.59 -3.43 13.53
N PHE A 96 -17.07 -2.28 13.09
CA PHE A 96 -17.46 -1.19 13.99
C PHE A 96 -18.63 -1.60 14.89
N ALA A 97 -19.63 -2.28 14.36
CA ALA A 97 -20.79 -2.73 15.14
C ALA A 97 -20.40 -3.76 16.20
N GLU A 98 -19.55 -4.72 15.85
CA GLU A 98 -19.06 -5.73 16.77
C GLU A 98 -18.25 -5.12 17.93
N VAL A 99 -17.28 -4.26 17.62
CA VAL A 99 -16.49 -3.56 18.63
C VAL A 99 -17.36 -2.68 19.53
N ALA A 100 -18.34 -1.99 18.95
CA ALA A 100 -19.27 -1.15 19.70
C ALA A 100 -20.14 -1.96 20.66
N ALA A 101 -20.65 -3.11 20.22
CA ALA A 101 -21.45 -4.00 21.05
C ALA A 101 -20.65 -4.62 22.18
N GLN A 102 -19.45 -5.14 21.89
CA GLN A 102 -18.57 -5.77 22.89
C GLN A 102 -18.10 -4.80 23.97
N ASN A 103 -17.84 -3.54 23.60
CA ASN A 103 -17.26 -2.55 24.52
C ASN A 103 -18.29 -1.51 25.01
N HIS A 104 -19.57 -1.70 24.72
CA HIS A 104 -20.63 -0.79 25.13
C HIS A 104 -20.42 0.67 24.69
N TYR A 105 -19.96 0.88 23.46
CA TYR A 105 -19.74 2.20 22.90
C TYR A 105 -21.08 2.87 22.59
N CYS A 106 -21.14 4.18 22.73
CA CYS A 106 -22.33 4.96 22.38
C CYS A 106 -22.23 5.54 20.97
N ARG A 107 -23.39 5.76 20.36
CA ARG A 107 -23.49 6.53 19.12
C ARG A 107 -23.23 8.01 19.43
N PRO A 108 -22.20 8.64 18.81
CA PRO A 108 -21.97 10.06 19.00
C PRO A 108 -23.03 10.88 18.27
N ASP A 109 -23.41 12.00 18.87
CA ASP A 109 -24.21 13.03 18.20
C ASP A 109 -23.23 14.00 17.50
N MET A 110 -23.36 14.13 16.18
CA MET A 110 -22.49 14.95 15.35
C MET A 110 -23.15 16.29 15.07
N GLY A 111 -22.54 17.38 15.52
CA GLY A 111 -23.13 18.70 15.42
C GLY A 111 -22.15 19.84 15.22
N ALA A 112 -22.62 21.06 15.43
CA ALA A 112 -21.77 22.24 15.43
C ALA A 112 -20.90 22.27 16.67
N LYS A 113 -19.68 22.79 16.53
CA LYS A 113 -18.74 22.94 17.63
C LYS A 113 -19.18 24.08 18.55
N GLU A 114 -19.52 23.77 19.81
CA GLU A 114 -20.00 24.77 20.78
C GLU A 114 -18.83 25.47 21.52
N GLU A 115 -17.85 24.71 21.99
CA GLU A 115 -16.67 25.26 22.67
C GLU A 115 -15.48 25.42 21.73
N ARG A 116 -14.80 26.58 21.85
CA ARG A 116 -13.66 26.90 20.99
C ARG A 116 -12.31 26.66 21.66
N VAL A 117 -12.22 26.81 22.97
CA VAL A 117 -10.96 26.65 23.72
C VAL A 117 -11.22 26.11 25.12
N SER A 118 -10.54 25.05 25.46
CA SER A 118 -10.46 24.48 26.79
C SER A 118 -9.04 24.55 27.32
N ILE A 119 -8.85 25.02 28.57
CA ILE A 119 -7.57 25.03 29.26
C ILE A 119 -7.61 23.97 30.35
N ILE A 120 -6.77 22.94 30.20
CA ILE A 120 -6.69 21.82 31.14
C ILE A 120 -5.51 22.02 32.07
N THR A 121 -5.79 22.15 33.35
CA THR A 121 -4.78 22.32 34.41
C THR A 121 -4.80 21.12 35.35
N GLY A 122 -3.71 20.91 36.06
CA GLY A 122 -3.59 19.82 37.05
C GLY A 122 -2.14 19.41 37.28
N PRO A 123 -1.86 18.60 38.31
CA PRO A 123 -0.50 18.15 38.60
C PRO A 123 0.06 17.27 37.48
N ASN A 124 1.39 17.13 37.45
CA ASN A 124 2.03 16.19 36.55
C ASN A 124 1.63 14.76 36.90
N MET A 125 1.58 13.88 35.89
CA MET A 125 1.12 12.49 36.01
C MET A 125 -0.38 12.30 36.38
N ALA A 126 -1.18 13.37 36.38
CA ALA A 126 -2.62 13.30 36.68
C ALA A 126 -3.48 12.92 35.45
N GLY A 127 -2.87 12.44 34.37
CA GLY A 127 -3.61 11.98 33.19
C GLY A 127 -4.03 13.07 32.20
N LYS A 128 -3.53 14.32 32.30
CA LYS A 128 -3.85 15.40 31.36
C LYS A 128 -3.60 15.02 29.90
N SER A 129 -2.39 14.57 29.59
CA SER A 129 -2.00 14.17 28.23
C SER A 129 -2.83 12.95 27.73
N THR A 130 -3.16 12.01 28.61
CA THR A 130 -4.02 10.87 28.30
C THR A 130 -5.44 11.34 27.95
N TYR A 131 -6.00 12.27 28.72
CA TYR A 131 -7.30 12.87 28.45
C TYR A 131 -7.31 13.59 27.07
N MET A 132 -6.29 14.38 26.78
CA MET A 132 -6.18 15.09 25.51
C MET A 132 -6.07 14.12 24.31
N ARG A 133 -5.27 13.07 24.44
CA ARG A 133 -5.20 11.99 23.42
C ARG A 133 -6.56 11.32 23.23
N GLN A 134 -7.26 11.04 24.32
CA GLN A 134 -8.60 10.45 24.27
C GLN A 134 -9.58 11.34 23.47
N VAL A 135 -9.55 12.67 23.68
CA VAL A 135 -10.39 13.62 22.93
C VAL A 135 -10.08 13.54 21.43
N ALA A 136 -8.80 13.51 21.05
CA ALA A 136 -8.41 13.37 19.63
C ALA A 136 -8.93 12.05 19.02
N LEU A 137 -8.71 10.94 19.70
CA LEU A 137 -9.11 9.62 19.22
C LEU A 137 -10.63 9.47 19.12
N ILE A 138 -11.37 9.93 20.12
CA ILE A 138 -12.84 9.88 20.10
C ILE A 138 -13.39 10.74 18.94
N THR A 139 -12.81 11.93 18.72
CA THR A 139 -13.20 12.78 17.59
C THR A 139 -12.92 12.10 16.26
N LEU A 140 -11.76 11.47 16.10
CA LEU A 140 -11.41 10.70 14.90
C LEU A 140 -12.35 9.52 14.69
N MET A 141 -12.59 8.72 15.74
CA MET A 141 -13.52 7.57 15.68
C MET A 141 -14.91 7.99 15.25
N ALA A 142 -15.44 9.08 15.83
CA ALA A 142 -16.75 9.59 15.45
C ALA A 142 -16.82 10.02 13.98
N GLN A 143 -15.78 10.69 13.48
CA GLN A 143 -15.76 11.20 12.09
C GLN A 143 -15.56 10.09 11.04
N VAL A 144 -14.94 8.97 11.38
CA VAL A 144 -14.90 7.80 10.48
C VAL A 144 -16.18 6.95 10.56
N GLY A 145 -17.16 7.34 11.37
CA GLY A 145 -18.46 6.65 11.49
C GLY A 145 -18.52 5.56 12.55
N SER A 146 -17.50 5.45 13.41
CA SER A 146 -17.50 4.50 14.53
C SER A 146 -18.29 5.05 15.72
N PHE A 147 -18.86 4.13 16.53
CA PHE A 147 -19.30 4.45 17.88
C PHE A 147 -18.07 4.72 18.77
N VAL A 148 -18.27 5.39 19.89
CA VAL A 148 -17.19 5.92 20.73
C VAL A 148 -17.25 5.42 22.16
N PRO A 149 -16.11 5.26 22.87
CA PRO A 149 -16.02 4.81 24.25
C PRO A 149 -16.47 5.91 25.23
N ALA A 150 -17.75 6.20 25.26
CA ALA A 150 -18.35 7.18 26.16
C ALA A 150 -19.79 6.78 26.53
N GLN A 151 -20.32 7.33 27.63
CA GLN A 151 -21.72 7.17 27.96
C GLN A 151 -22.61 8.05 27.08
N ARG A 152 -22.12 9.25 26.75
CA ARG A 152 -22.72 10.21 25.81
C ARG A 152 -21.59 10.99 25.15
N ALA A 153 -21.75 11.31 23.87
CA ALA A 153 -20.81 12.13 23.14
C ALA A 153 -21.52 13.08 22.19
N HIS A 154 -21.23 14.37 22.31
CA HIS A 154 -21.59 15.37 21.32
C HIS A 154 -20.31 15.93 20.72
N ILE A 155 -20.11 15.78 19.42
CA ILE A 155 -18.83 16.03 18.77
C ILE A 155 -19.04 16.96 17.59
N GLY A 156 -18.34 18.10 17.62
CA GLY A 156 -18.31 19.02 16.49
C GLY A 156 -17.48 18.44 15.34
N VAL A 157 -17.99 18.57 14.13
CA VAL A 157 -17.24 18.16 12.93
C VAL A 157 -16.02 19.04 12.77
N VAL A 158 -14.85 18.42 12.61
CA VAL A 158 -13.56 19.10 12.40
C VAL A 158 -12.98 18.70 11.04
N ASP A 159 -12.28 19.65 10.42
CA ASP A 159 -11.62 19.43 9.15
C ASP A 159 -10.23 18.79 9.29
N ARG A 160 -9.56 19.03 10.41
CA ARG A 160 -8.25 18.49 10.75
C ARG A 160 -8.10 18.33 12.26
N ILE A 161 -7.29 17.36 12.65
CA ILE A 161 -6.87 17.14 14.04
C ILE A 161 -5.35 17.30 14.08
N PHE A 162 -4.88 18.29 14.85
CA PHE A 162 -3.47 18.49 15.12
C PHE A 162 -3.20 18.17 16.58
N THR A 163 -2.21 17.33 16.83
CA THR A 163 -1.80 16.96 18.18
C THR A 163 -0.32 17.24 18.37
N ARG A 164 0.00 17.98 19.41
CA ARG A 164 1.35 18.14 19.93
C ARG A 164 1.33 17.71 21.39
N ILE A 165 1.65 16.45 21.65
CA ILE A 165 1.57 15.83 22.97
C ILE A 165 2.89 15.11 23.25
N GLY A 166 3.69 15.66 24.18
CA GLY A 166 4.99 15.13 24.59
C GLY A 166 6.10 15.40 23.56
N ALA A 167 7.35 15.38 24.01
CA ALA A 167 8.51 15.34 23.14
C ALA A 167 8.80 13.88 22.79
N SER A 168 8.81 13.52 21.52
CA SER A 168 9.58 12.37 21.08
C SER A 168 11.00 12.89 20.85
N ASP A 169 11.94 12.47 21.69
CA ASP A 169 13.35 12.71 21.47
C ASP A 169 13.79 11.92 20.24
N ASP A 170 13.70 12.54 19.09
CA ASP A 170 14.33 11.97 17.87
C ASP A 170 15.82 12.34 17.87
N LEU A 171 16.58 11.62 18.70
CA LEU A 171 18.03 11.76 18.83
C LEU A 171 18.75 11.42 17.50
N ALA A 172 18.09 10.76 16.55
CA ALA A 172 18.70 10.35 15.29
C ALA A 172 18.86 11.51 14.29
N ALA A 173 18.04 12.57 14.40
CA ALA A 173 18.05 13.69 13.46
C ALA A 173 18.99 14.83 13.87
N GLY A 174 19.62 14.78 15.04
CA GLY A 174 20.57 15.82 15.53
C GLY A 174 19.95 17.21 15.74
N GLN A 175 18.63 17.33 15.69
CA GLN A 175 17.92 18.59 15.91
C GLN A 175 17.57 18.77 17.38
N SER A 176 17.65 20.03 17.85
CA SER A 176 17.17 20.37 19.19
C SER A 176 15.67 20.10 19.31
N THR A 177 15.24 19.46 20.42
CA THR A 177 13.83 19.23 20.75
C THR A 177 12.97 20.47 20.65
N PHE A 178 13.55 21.64 21.00
CA PHE A 178 12.90 22.94 20.84
C PHE A 178 12.68 23.33 19.37
N MET A 179 13.63 23.06 18.48
CA MET A 179 13.48 23.36 17.05
C MET A 179 12.42 22.48 16.40
N VAL A 180 12.38 21.19 16.74
CA VAL A 180 11.33 20.26 16.28
C VAL A 180 9.96 20.77 16.74
N GLU A 181 9.83 21.12 18.02
CA GLU A 181 8.61 21.70 18.58
C GLU A 181 8.16 22.95 17.83
N MET A 182 9.06 23.88 17.58
CA MET A 182 8.72 25.13 16.88
C MET A 182 8.35 24.92 15.43
N THR A 183 8.95 23.96 14.76
CA THR A 183 8.60 23.58 13.39
C THR A 183 7.19 23.00 13.32
N GLU A 184 6.84 22.06 14.20
CA GLU A 184 5.50 21.47 14.29
C GLU A 184 4.44 22.53 14.61
N VAL A 185 4.71 23.41 15.56
CA VAL A 185 3.81 24.51 15.91
C VAL A 185 3.63 25.49 14.74
N SER A 186 4.70 25.79 14.01
CA SER A 186 4.63 26.65 12.81
C SER A 186 3.76 26.02 11.73
N GLU A 187 3.92 24.72 11.45
CA GLU A 187 3.10 24.00 10.49
C GLU A 187 1.62 23.97 10.91
N LEU A 188 1.36 23.71 12.18
CA LEU A 188 0.02 23.75 12.75
C LEU A 188 -0.63 25.11 12.54
N LEU A 189 0.06 26.21 12.88
CA LEU A 189 -0.46 27.58 12.74
C LEU A 189 -0.73 27.95 11.27
N ARG A 190 0.07 27.42 10.34
CA ARG A 190 -0.08 27.65 8.91
C ARG A 190 -1.24 26.85 8.31
N CYS A 191 -1.48 25.62 8.77
CA CYS A 191 -2.42 24.69 8.16
C CYS A 191 -3.78 24.61 8.88
N ALA A 192 -3.88 25.04 10.14
CA ALA A 192 -5.10 25.00 10.91
C ALA A 192 -6.15 26.00 10.41
N THR A 193 -7.41 25.61 10.48
CA THR A 193 -8.56 26.47 10.21
C THR A 193 -9.37 26.74 11.48
N LYS A 194 -10.40 27.54 11.39
CA LYS A 194 -11.34 27.77 12.50
C LYS A 194 -12.09 26.50 12.94
N ASN A 195 -12.16 25.50 12.07
CA ASN A 195 -12.85 24.23 12.30
C ASN A 195 -11.91 23.12 12.75
N SER A 196 -10.60 23.35 12.81
CA SER A 196 -9.63 22.34 13.23
C SER A 196 -9.69 22.09 14.74
N LEU A 197 -9.41 20.86 15.16
CA LEU A 197 -9.13 20.49 16.54
C LEU A 197 -7.63 20.58 16.80
N LEU A 198 -7.23 21.44 17.72
CA LEU A 198 -5.85 21.62 18.13
C LEU A 198 -5.67 21.09 19.56
N ILE A 199 -4.79 20.13 19.74
CA ILE A 199 -4.42 19.58 21.04
C ILE A 199 -2.96 19.87 21.30
N LEU A 200 -2.71 20.76 22.24
CA LEU A 200 -1.40 21.32 22.55
C LEU A 200 -1.04 21.03 24.00
N ASP A 201 0.01 20.26 24.21
CA ASP A 201 0.51 19.92 25.54
C ASP A 201 1.93 20.44 25.72
N GLU A 202 2.16 21.12 26.86
CA GLU A 202 3.47 21.59 27.32
C GLU A 202 4.28 22.41 26.27
N ILE A 203 3.67 23.33 25.54
CA ILE A 203 4.36 24.15 24.55
C ILE A 203 5.38 25.08 25.23
N GLY A 204 6.59 25.14 24.65
CA GLY A 204 7.69 25.98 25.12
C GLY A 204 8.50 25.35 26.25
N ARG A 205 8.39 24.01 26.45
CA ARG A 205 9.14 23.32 27.52
C ARG A 205 10.66 23.30 27.26
N GLY A 206 11.08 23.38 26.00
CA GLY A 206 12.48 23.31 25.58
C GLY A 206 13.26 24.64 25.78
N THR A 207 12.66 25.67 26.39
CA THR A 207 13.29 26.99 26.60
C THR A 207 13.06 27.49 28.01
N SER A 208 13.48 28.76 28.30
CA SER A 208 13.27 29.39 29.62
C SER A 208 11.77 29.52 29.95
N THR A 209 11.42 29.52 31.23
CA THR A 209 10.02 29.60 31.68
C THR A 209 9.28 30.82 31.11
N PHE A 210 9.94 31.99 31.06
CA PHE A 210 9.33 33.20 30.53
C PHE A 210 9.15 33.18 29.02
N ASP A 211 10.14 32.67 28.30
CA ASP A 211 10.07 32.50 26.84
C ASP A 211 9.01 31.47 26.46
N GLY A 212 9.00 30.31 27.14
CA GLY A 212 8.00 29.26 26.93
C GLY A 212 6.57 29.75 27.15
N MET A 213 6.34 30.52 28.23
CA MET A 213 5.03 31.12 28.50
C MET A 213 4.64 32.15 27.42
N SER A 214 5.60 32.96 26.97
CA SER A 214 5.37 33.93 25.90
C SER A 214 5.02 33.26 24.57
N ILE A 215 5.74 32.21 24.22
CA ILE A 215 5.45 31.39 23.02
C ILE A 215 4.06 30.77 23.13
N ALA A 216 3.73 30.11 24.22
CA ALA A 216 2.42 29.45 24.41
C ALA A 216 1.27 30.47 24.32
N ARG A 217 1.45 31.68 24.87
CA ARG A 217 0.50 32.77 24.75
C ARG A 217 0.37 33.28 23.31
N ALA A 218 1.47 33.42 22.59
CA ALA A 218 1.48 33.82 21.17
C ALA A 218 0.78 32.80 20.31
N VAL A 219 1.10 31.50 20.44
CA VAL A 219 0.45 30.42 19.72
C VAL A 219 -1.06 30.42 19.94
N ARG A 220 -1.52 30.52 21.17
CA ARG A 220 -2.92 30.62 21.49
C ARG A 220 -3.60 31.80 20.81
N SER A 221 -2.99 33.01 20.87
CA SER A 221 -3.59 34.21 20.30
C SER A 221 -3.58 34.25 18.77
N THR A 222 -2.64 33.57 18.14
CA THR A 222 -2.45 33.55 16.68
C THR A 222 -3.29 32.42 16.04
N SER A 223 -3.63 31.37 16.80
CA SER A 223 -4.39 30.24 16.31
C SER A 223 -5.73 30.67 15.67
N PRO A 224 -6.06 30.20 14.47
CA PRO A 224 -7.32 30.56 13.81
C PRO A 224 -8.56 30.10 14.59
N VAL A 225 -8.41 29.08 15.44
CA VAL A 225 -9.49 28.59 16.32
C VAL A 225 -9.88 29.61 17.38
N THR A 226 -8.96 30.46 17.84
CA THR A 226 -9.17 31.45 18.90
C THR A 226 -9.46 32.87 18.38
N ARG A 227 -9.18 33.13 17.10
CA ARG A 227 -9.44 34.43 16.50
C ARG A 227 -10.95 34.74 16.54
N ARG A 228 -11.34 35.67 17.38
CA ARG A 228 -12.62 36.35 17.25
C ARG A 228 -12.67 37.06 15.90
N PRO A 229 -13.79 37.01 15.13
CA PRO A 229 -13.94 37.90 13.99
C PRO A 229 -13.73 39.32 14.50
N ARG A 230 -12.83 40.10 13.87
CA ARG A 230 -12.73 41.52 14.14
C ARG A 230 -14.09 42.14 13.83
N PRO A 231 -14.71 42.92 14.73
CA PRO A 231 -15.88 43.68 14.33
C PRO A 231 -15.44 44.62 13.20
N ILE A 232 -16.22 44.61 12.11
CA ILE A 232 -16.12 45.50 10.97
C ILE A 232 -16.48 46.91 11.48
#